data_49f06e017c6c96a4bac5a8f90035cdbf
#
_entry.id   49f06e017c6c96a4bac5a8f90035cdbf
#
_cell.length_a   1.000
_cell.length_b   1.000
_cell.length_c   1.000
_cell.angle_alpha   90.00
_cell.angle_beta   90.00
_cell.angle_gamma   90.00
#
_symmetry.space_group_name_H-M   'P 1'
#
loop_
_entity.id
_entity.type
_entity.pdbx_description
1 polymer ?
#
loop_
_entity_poly.entity_id
_entity_poly.type
_entity_poly.pdbx_seq_one_letter_code
_entity_poly.pdbx_strand_id
1 'polypeptide(L)'
;MSPVNPATNPDGTRPGRIWVILILGAAIVALAIGIIGISTQEPGEEFKDVVGAQDTRQIFGGVRQLDDRLGNEDAPVQIQVFADVQSSTYQEQFLDTIPPVVTRQVRDGDVQLLLRNRSLTRNATEISFYGVQAAAEQGYGWQFAYLMVRNQEEAEKRRLNEEFLETLAGAIEKMDQIQWKEDFEEGIEPGSAMEEDLIDQDKLAIQLEIRDAPAFVVTGPNGTEVLQDGPDLDALQLAIDEVR
;
A
#
# COMPACT_ATOMS: atom_id res chain seq x y z
N MET A 1 -38.21 -86.64 8.85
CA MET A 1 -37.08 -85.85 8.28
C MET A 1 -36.98 -84.61 9.11
N SER A 2 -36.04 -84.62 10.08
CA SER A 2 -35.83 -83.44 10.98
C SER A 2 -34.78 -82.58 10.41
N PRO A 3 -34.86 -81.24 10.45
CA PRO A 3 -33.83 -80.32 9.96
C PRO A 3 -32.71 -80.25 11.00
N VAL A 4 -31.49 -80.29 10.50
CA VAL A 4 -30.23 -80.18 11.21
C VAL A 4 -30.07 -78.69 11.66
N ASN A 5 -29.72 -78.47 12.91
CA ASN A 5 -29.45 -77.23 13.54
C ASN A 5 -27.96 -76.88 13.33
N PRO A 6 -27.57 -75.74 12.79
CA PRO A 6 -26.16 -75.37 12.66
C PRO A 6 -25.61 -74.90 14.02
N ALA A 7 -24.41 -75.42 14.32
CA ALA A 7 -23.64 -75.19 15.54
C ALA A 7 -23.39 -73.70 15.84
N THR A 8 -23.67 -73.28 17.04
CA THR A 8 -23.25 -72.02 17.60
C THR A 8 -21.76 -72.03 17.97
N ASN A 9 -21.00 -71.17 17.46
CA ASN A 9 -19.60 -70.93 17.82
C ASN A 9 -19.51 -70.25 19.20
N PRO A 10 -18.74 -70.73 20.17
CA PRO A 10 -18.78 -70.29 21.55
C PRO A 10 -17.88 -68.99 21.81
N ASP A 11 -17.21 -68.43 20.84
CA ASP A 11 -16.36 -67.28 21.07
C ASP A 11 -17.01 -65.98 20.60
N GLY A 12 -17.67 -65.31 21.55
CA GLY A 12 -18.38 -64.03 21.36
C GLY A 12 -17.50 -62.81 21.20
N THR A 13 -16.40 -62.89 20.48
CA THR A 13 -15.59 -61.73 20.16
C THR A 13 -15.96 -61.16 18.78
N ARG A 14 -16.70 -60.06 18.80
CA ARG A 14 -17.01 -59.29 17.60
C ARG A 14 -15.76 -58.51 17.20
N PRO A 15 -15.05 -58.82 16.09
CA PRO A 15 -13.80 -58.16 15.71
C PRO A 15 -13.98 -56.70 15.22
N GLY A 16 -15.23 -56.24 15.13
CA GLY A 16 -15.50 -54.90 14.53
C GLY A 16 -15.19 -53.68 15.41
N ARG A 17 -15.18 -53.85 16.76
CA ARG A 17 -15.02 -52.66 17.64
C ARG A 17 -13.57 -52.19 17.80
N ILE A 18 -12.61 -53.12 17.77
CA ILE A 18 -11.20 -52.81 17.92
C ILE A 18 -10.68 -52.09 16.64
N TRP A 19 -11.11 -52.54 15.47
CA TRP A 19 -10.74 -51.90 14.20
C TRP A 19 -11.35 -50.51 14.05
N VAL A 20 -12.57 -50.27 14.49
CA VAL A 20 -13.21 -48.94 14.47
C VAL A 20 -12.46 -47.96 15.39
N ILE A 21 -12.01 -48.41 16.57
CA ILE A 21 -11.24 -47.57 17.51
C ILE A 21 -9.87 -47.24 16.96
N LEU A 22 -9.20 -48.16 16.27
CA LEU A 22 -7.90 -47.92 15.63
C LEU A 22 -8.01 -47.00 14.43
N ILE A 23 -9.07 -47.07 13.63
CA ILE A 23 -9.32 -46.18 12.50
C ILE A 23 -9.67 -44.76 12.99
N LEU A 24 -10.49 -44.64 14.05
CA LEU A 24 -10.78 -43.35 14.67
C LEU A 24 -9.54 -42.70 15.33
N GLY A 25 -8.70 -43.51 15.99
CA GLY A 25 -7.44 -43.03 16.56
C GLY A 25 -6.46 -42.54 15.48
N ALA A 26 -6.33 -43.28 14.38
CA ALA A 26 -5.48 -42.88 13.25
C ALA A 26 -6.00 -41.62 12.56
N ALA A 27 -7.32 -41.43 12.43
CA ALA A 27 -7.94 -40.24 11.87
C ALA A 27 -7.71 -38.99 12.75
N ILE A 28 -7.79 -39.15 14.08
CA ILE A 28 -7.53 -38.03 15.01
C ILE A 28 -6.05 -37.63 15.00
N VAL A 29 -5.14 -38.60 14.92
CA VAL A 29 -3.67 -38.31 14.79
C VAL A 29 -3.37 -37.68 13.46
N ALA A 30 -3.97 -38.13 12.36
CA ALA A 30 -3.79 -37.49 11.03
C ALA A 30 -4.36 -36.06 10.98
N LEU A 31 -5.49 -35.80 11.66
CA LEU A 31 -6.07 -34.46 11.78
C LEU A 31 -5.19 -33.54 12.64
N ALA A 32 -4.63 -34.07 13.74
CA ALA A 32 -3.68 -33.30 14.58
C ALA A 32 -2.38 -32.97 13.86
N ILE A 33 -1.84 -33.90 13.06
CA ILE A 33 -0.64 -33.67 12.24
C ILE A 33 -0.96 -32.70 11.09
N GLY A 34 -2.16 -32.75 10.51
CA GLY A 34 -2.62 -31.81 9.50
C GLY A 34 -2.76 -30.38 10.04
N ILE A 35 -3.24 -30.22 11.27
CA ILE A 35 -3.35 -28.91 11.95
C ILE A 35 -1.96 -28.38 12.34
N ILE A 36 -1.03 -29.23 12.77
CA ILE A 36 0.35 -28.83 13.09
C ILE A 36 1.14 -28.47 11.82
N GLY A 37 0.84 -29.13 10.68
CA GLY A 37 1.48 -28.82 9.39
C GLY A 37 1.05 -27.49 8.74
N ILE A 38 -0.06 -26.87 9.19
CA ILE A 38 -0.55 -25.57 8.70
C ILE A 38 0.03 -24.42 9.53
N SER A 39 0.65 -24.68 10.69
CA SER A 39 1.12 -23.66 11.63
C SER A 39 2.64 -23.48 11.72
N THR A 40 3.40 -24.03 10.78
CA THR A 40 4.83 -23.73 10.67
C THR A 40 5.14 -22.92 9.39
N GLN A 41 4.35 -21.88 9.12
CA GLN A 41 4.94 -20.71 8.53
C GLN A 41 5.75 -20.07 9.66
N GLU A 42 7.08 -20.12 9.55
CA GLU A 42 7.92 -19.29 10.41
C GLU A 42 7.35 -17.86 10.35
N PRO A 43 7.16 -17.19 11.50
CA PRO A 43 6.81 -15.78 11.45
C PRO A 43 7.91 -15.14 10.60
N GLY A 44 7.57 -14.63 9.42
CA GLY A 44 8.52 -13.87 8.62
C GLY A 44 9.14 -12.83 9.54
N GLU A 45 10.45 -12.63 9.44
CA GLU A 45 11.15 -11.64 10.26
C GLU A 45 10.32 -10.35 10.26
N GLU A 46 9.92 -9.89 11.45
CA GLU A 46 9.06 -8.73 11.61
C GLU A 46 9.76 -7.52 10.98
N PHE A 47 9.10 -6.85 10.05
CA PHE A 47 9.65 -5.65 9.40
C PHE A 47 9.71 -4.52 10.42
N LYS A 48 10.89 -4.11 10.81
CA LYS A 48 11.12 -3.07 11.83
C LYS A 48 12.01 -1.94 11.34
N ASP A 49 12.85 -2.19 10.35
CA ASP A 49 13.85 -1.25 9.89
C ASP A 49 13.33 -0.44 8.69
N VAL A 50 12.44 0.53 8.96
CA VAL A 50 11.90 1.43 7.93
C VAL A 50 12.99 2.37 7.41
N VAL A 51 13.35 2.19 6.14
CA VAL A 51 14.34 3.03 5.47
C VAL A 51 13.72 4.39 5.15
N GLY A 52 14.45 5.48 5.44
CA GLY A 52 14.02 6.83 5.08
C GLY A 52 13.19 7.57 6.13
N ALA A 53 12.92 6.98 7.30
CA ALA A 53 12.14 7.62 8.36
C ALA A 53 12.76 8.96 8.85
N GLN A 54 14.10 9.09 8.87
CA GLN A 54 14.76 10.35 9.20
C GLN A 54 14.69 11.37 8.04
N ASP A 55 14.75 10.88 6.81
CA ASP A 55 14.72 11.72 5.61
C ASP A 55 13.39 12.45 5.48
N THR A 56 12.27 11.82 5.89
CA THR A 56 10.94 12.45 5.86
C THR A 56 10.91 13.77 6.62
N ARG A 57 11.61 13.86 7.76
CA ARG A 57 11.70 15.09 8.55
C ARG A 57 12.52 16.18 7.88
N GLN A 58 13.57 15.80 7.20
CA GLN A 58 14.44 16.75 6.50
C GLN A 58 13.75 17.28 5.24
N ILE A 59 13.06 16.41 4.51
CA ILE A 59 12.40 16.75 3.24
C ILE A 59 11.09 17.51 3.50
N PHE A 60 10.21 16.96 4.34
CA PHE A 60 8.83 17.44 4.50
C PHE A 60 8.59 18.25 5.79
N GLY A 61 9.50 18.16 6.78
CA GLY A 61 9.34 18.85 8.06
C GLY A 61 9.18 20.37 7.90
N GLY A 62 8.12 20.93 8.49
CA GLY A 62 7.80 22.35 8.42
C GLY A 62 7.14 22.80 7.10
N VAL A 63 6.96 21.91 6.12
CA VAL A 63 6.14 22.20 4.94
C VAL A 63 4.68 21.89 5.27
N ARG A 64 3.77 22.82 4.97
CA ARG A 64 2.33 22.61 5.17
C ARG A 64 1.85 21.46 4.30
N GLN A 65 1.09 20.56 4.90
CA GLN A 65 0.33 19.53 4.20
C GLN A 65 -1.15 19.64 4.57
N LEU A 66 -2.01 19.44 3.60
CA LEU A 66 -3.44 19.38 3.77
C LEU A 66 -4.00 18.44 2.70
N ASP A 67 -4.60 17.35 3.14
CA ASP A 67 -5.07 16.29 2.26
C ASP A 67 -3.93 15.80 1.34
N ASP A 68 -4.15 15.79 0.03
CA ASP A 68 -3.17 15.42 -1.00
C ASP A 68 -2.11 16.50 -1.33
N ARG A 69 -2.22 17.70 -0.70
CA ARG A 69 -1.44 18.90 -1.04
C ARG A 69 -0.24 19.08 -0.15
N LEU A 70 0.85 19.52 -0.76
CA LEU A 70 2.09 19.88 -0.09
C LEU A 70 2.54 21.27 -0.53
N GLY A 71 2.71 22.17 0.42
CA GLY A 71 3.16 23.54 0.17
C GLY A 71 2.08 24.60 0.33
N ASN A 72 2.37 25.79 -0.20
CA ASN A 72 1.47 26.95 -0.11
C ASN A 72 0.33 26.83 -1.12
N GLU A 73 -0.90 27.05 -0.69
CA GLU A 73 -2.10 27.06 -1.55
C GLU A 73 -2.09 28.22 -2.57
N ASP A 74 -1.39 29.30 -2.25
CA ASP A 74 -1.23 30.47 -3.12
C ASP A 74 0.02 30.41 -4.02
N ALA A 75 0.69 29.25 -4.10
CA ALA A 75 1.88 29.07 -4.95
C ALA A 75 1.51 29.33 -6.42
N PRO A 76 2.34 30.11 -7.15
CA PRO A 76 2.05 30.44 -8.55
C PRO A 76 2.07 29.21 -9.49
N VAL A 77 2.78 28.16 -9.11
CA VAL A 77 2.84 26.91 -9.88
C VAL A 77 2.28 25.78 -9.06
N GLN A 78 1.40 24.97 -9.67
CA GLN A 78 0.86 23.75 -9.10
C GLN A 78 1.31 22.55 -9.94
N ILE A 79 1.76 21.47 -9.28
CA ILE A 79 2.17 20.25 -9.93
C ILE A 79 1.31 19.11 -9.41
N GLN A 80 0.49 18.49 -10.26
CA GLN A 80 -0.15 17.24 -9.96
C GLN A 80 0.82 16.10 -10.30
N VAL A 81 1.12 15.28 -9.30
CA VAL A 81 2.06 14.15 -9.39
C VAL A 81 1.25 12.86 -9.46
N PHE A 82 1.05 12.34 -10.67
CA PHE A 82 0.40 11.05 -10.89
C PHE A 82 1.39 9.92 -10.62
N ALA A 83 1.15 9.18 -9.57
CA ALA A 83 2.10 8.24 -9.00
C ALA A 83 1.49 6.86 -8.75
N ASP A 84 2.27 5.82 -9.04
CA ASP A 84 2.06 4.49 -8.49
C ASP A 84 3.16 4.23 -7.45
N VAL A 85 2.85 4.48 -6.18
CA VAL A 85 3.83 4.37 -5.08
C VAL A 85 4.34 2.94 -4.84
N GLN A 86 3.79 1.96 -5.55
CA GLN A 86 4.24 0.56 -5.54
C GLN A 86 5.12 0.20 -6.73
N SER A 87 5.20 1.05 -7.74
CA SER A 87 5.98 0.77 -8.95
C SER A 87 7.48 0.96 -8.70
N SER A 88 8.28 -0.10 -8.90
CA SER A 88 9.74 0.00 -8.84
C SER A 88 10.30 0.94 -9.93
N THR A 89 9.64 1.04 -11.07
CA THR A 89 9.97 2.02 -12.11
C THR A 89 9.79 3.45 -11.63
N TYR A 90 8.79 3.68 -10.76
CA TYR A 90 8.50 4.99 -10.19
C TYR A 90 9.49 5.39 -9.09
N GLN A 91 10.08 4.42 -8.39
CA GLN A 91 10.94 4.66 -7.23
C GLN A 91 12.08 5.63 -7.51
N GLU A 92 12.90 5.34 -8.51
CA GLU A 92 14.07 6.17 -8.85
C GLU A 92 13.65 7.60 -9.20
N GLN A 93 12.64 7.75 -10.06
CA GLN A 93 12.17 9.06 -10.47
C GLN A 93 11.53 9.86 -9.35
N PHE A 94 10.73 9.23 -8.50
CA PHE A 94 10.16 9.91 -7.34
C PHE A 94 11.26 10.45 -6.42
N LEU A 95 12.28 9.63 -6.12
CA LEU A 95 13.36 9.99 -5.22
C LEU A 95 14.28 11.06 -5.82
N ASP A 96 14.45 11.06 -7.14
CA ASP A 96 15.30 12.03 -7.83
C ASP A 96 14.60 13.35 -8.13
N THR A 97 13.26 13.37 -8.20
CA THR A 97 12.50 14.58 -8.56
C THR A 97 11.83 15.24 -7.36
N ILE A 98 11.06 14.49 -6.55
CA ILE A 98 10.21 15.10 -5.52
C ILE A 98 11.00 15.73 -4.37
N PRO A 99 11.99 15.07 -3.72
CA PRO A 99 12.74 15.69 -2.64
C PRO A 99 13.46 16.99 -3.05
N PRO A 100 14.13 17.08 -4.21
CA PRO A 100 14.72 18.34 -4.68
C PRO A 100 13.70 19.47 -4.89
N VAL A 101 12.54 19.17 -5.50
CA VAL A 101 11.47 20.16 -5.70
C VAL A 101 10.92 20.64 -4.36
N VAL A 102 10.68 19.72 -3.41
CA VAL A 102 10.19 20.07 -2.07
C VAL A 102 11.18 20.97 -1.34
N THR A 103 12.46 20.61 -1.33
CA THR A 103 13.48 21.33 -0.56
C THR A 103 13.84 22.70 -1.12
N ARG A 104 13.53 22.95 -2.39
CA ARG A 104 13.79 24.24 -3.08
C ARG A 104 12.50 25.03 -3.27
N GLN A 105 11.66 24.62 -4.23
CA GLN A 105 10.55 25.44 -4.70
C GLN A 105 9.30 25.39 -3.79
N VAL A 106 8.99 24.20 -3.21
CA VAL A 106 7.82 24.08 -2.31
C VAL A 106 8.05 24.84 -1.01
N ARG A 107 9.27 24.74 -0.44
CA ARG A 107 9.64 25.48 0.78
C ARG A 107 9.67 26.99 0.59
N ASP A 108 10.08 27.44 -0.60
CA ASP A 108 10.12 28.86 -0.95
C ASP A 108 8.71 29.40 -1.28
N GLY A 109 7.70 28.51 -1.39
CA GLY A 109 6.32 28.88 -1.70
C GLY A 109 6.05 29.10 -3.18
N ASP A 110 6.98 28.76 -4.05
CA ASP A 110 6.89 28.91 -5.50
C ASP A 110 6.05 27.82 -6.17
N VAL A 111 6.03 26.63 -5.56
CA VAL A 111 5.37 25.42 -6.07
C VAL A 111 4.50 24.78 -4.99
N GLN A 112 3.31 24.35 -5.37
CA GLN A 112 2.47 23.43 -4.62
C GLN A 112 2.45 22.07 -5.32
N LEU A 113 2.61 20.97 -4.59
CA LEU A 113 2.44 19.61 -5.11
C LEU A 113 1.09 19.04 -4.70
N LEU A 114 0.46 18.27 -5.59
CA LEU A 114 -0.74 17.47 -5.34
C LEU A 114 -0.43 16.02 -5.70
N LEU A 115 -0.58 15.11 -4.74
CA LEU A 115 -0.38 13.69 -4.96
C LEU A 115 -1.64 13.09 -5.58
N ARG A 116 -1.50 12.44 -6.73
CA ARG A 116 -2.56 11.72 -7.42
C ARG A 116 -2.19 10.27 -7.53
N ASN A 117 -3.07 9.40 -7.14
CA ASN A 117 -2.86 7.97 -7.37
C ASN A 117 -3.08 7.64 -8.85
N ARG A 118 -2.15 6.93 -9.45
CA ARG A 118 -2.30 6.36 -10.78
C ARG A 118 -1.80 4.92 -10.76
N SER A 119 -2.70 4.02 -10.44
CA SER A 119 -2.41 2.59 -10.50
C SER A 119 -2.46 2.11 -11.93
N LEU A 120 -1.35 1.52 -12.37
CA LEU A 120 -1.28 0.83 -13.66
C LEU A 120 -1.72 -0.63 -13.55
N THR A 121 -1.79 -1.17 -12.34
CA THR A 121 -2.15 -2.57 -12.05
C THR A 121 -3.34 -2.60 -11.09
N ARG A 122 -4.53 -2.83 -11.60
CA ARG A 122 -5.79 -2.85 -10.85
C ARG A 122 -5.72 -3.74 -9.64
N ASN A 123 -5.62 -4.02 -8.69
CA ASN A 123 -5.74 -4.95 -7.53
C ASN A 123 -4.60 -4.90 -6.50
N ALA A 124 -3.39 -4.44 -6.85
CA ALA A 124 -2.29 -4.41 -5.88
C ALA A 124 -2.05 -3.01 -5.29
N THR A 125 -2.48 -1.96 -5.98
CA THR A 125 -2.22 -0.56 -5.64
C THR A 125 -3.28 0.09 -4.77
N GLU A 126 -4.46 -0.50 -4.67
CA GLU A 126 -5.55 0.07 -3.88
C GLU A 126 -5.18 0.16 -2.40
N ILE A 127 -4.59 -0.89 -1.82
CA ILE A 127 -4.27 -0.89 -0.39
C ILE A 127 -3.25 0.19 -0.01
N SER A 128 -2.25 0.47 -0.85
CA SER A 128 -1.28 1.54 -0.59
C SER A 128 -1.90 2.93 -0.74
N PHE A 129 -2.85 3.09 -1.68
CA PHE A 129 -3.62 4.31 -1.81
C PHE A 129 -4.35 4.65 -0.51
N TYR A 130 -5.10 3.71 0.05
CA TYR A 130 -5.81 3.90 1.31
C TYR A 130 -4.86 4.23 2.47
N GLY A 131 -3.69 3.59 2.53
CA GLY A 131 -2.66 3.91 3.52
C GLY A 131 -2.11 5.33 3.39
N VAL A 132 -1.90 5.80 2.15
CA VAL A 132 -1.48 7.19 1.86
C VAL A 132 -2.58 8.17 2.24
N GLN A 133 -3.84 7.89 1.89
CA GLN A 133 -4.98 8.77 2.18
C GLN A 133 -5.23 8.87 3.70
N ALA A 134 -5.22 7.75 4.43
CA ALA A 134 -5.34 7.75 5.88
C ALA A 134 -4.23 8.59 6.55
N ALA A 135 -3.01 8.58 6.01
CA ALA A 135 -1.95 9.47 6.47
C ALA A 135 -2.18 10.93 6.06
N ALA A 136 -2.80 11.16 4.91
CA ALA A 136 -3.11 12.50 4.39
C ALA A 136 -4.17 13.22 5.24
N GLU A 137 -5.15 12.51 5.82
CA GLU A 137 -6.13 13.06 6.77
C GLU A 137 -5.45 13.74 7.98
N GLN A 138 -4.25 13.28 8.34
CA GLN A 138 -3.44 13.86 9.41
C GLN A 138 -2.33 14.81 8.91
N GLY A 139 -2.25 15.06 7.59
CA GLY A 139 -1.20 15.88 6.98
C GLY A 139 0.15 15.18 6.83
N TYR A 140 0.16 13.85 6.68
CA TYR A 140 1.38 13.03 6.51
C TYR A 140 1.37 12.20 5.23
N GLY A 141 0.47 12.44 4.29
CA GLY A 141 0.35 11.65 3.06
C GLY A 141 1.64 11.59 2.24
N TRP A 142 2.35 12.71 2.11
CA TRP A 142 3.63 12.78 1.39
C TRP A 142 4.77 12.03 2.08
N GLN A 143 4.82 12.06 3.43
CA GLN A 143 5.78 11.25 4.19
C GLN A 143 5.49 9.76 3.99
N PHE A 144 4.22 9.37 4.07
CA PHE A 144 3.82 7.99 3.89
C PHE A 144 4.14 7.50 2.47
N ALA A 145 3.79 8.28 1.44
CA ALA A 145 4.14 7.97 0.05
C ALA A 145 5.66 7.82 -0.14
N TYR A 146 6.46 8.71 0.45
CA TYR A 146 7.91 8.62 0.43
C TYR A 146 8.43 7.33 1.07
N LEU A 147 7.91 6.96 2.25
CA LEU A 147 8.29 5.71 2.93
C LEU A 147 7.87 4.48 2.11
N MET A 148 6.69 4.50 1.48
CA MET A 148 6.27 3.45 0.56
C MET A 148 7.29 3.25 -0.56
N VAL A 149 7.67 4.34 -1.22
CA VAL A 149 8.65 4.31 -2.31
C VAL A 149 10.02 3.82 -1.83
N ARG A 150 10.47 4.25 -0.65
CA ARG A 150 11.79 3.85 -0.08
C ARG A 150 11.86 2.40 0.36
N ASN A 151 10.73 1.76 0.64
CA ASN A 151 10.67 0.40 1.18
C ASN A 151 10.01 -0.60 0.21
N GLN A 152 9.97 -0.31 -1.10
CA GLN A 152 9.35 -1.16 -2.11
C GLN A 152 9.96 -2.58 -2.16
N GLU A 153 11.28 -2.70 -2.00
CA GLU A 153 11.94 -4.00 -1.98
C GLU A 153 11.42 -4.90 -0.85
N GLU A 154 11.16 -4.32 0.31
CA GLU A 154 10.56 -5.04 1.44
C GLU A 154 9.06 -5.32 1.20
N ALA A 155 8.33 -4.41 0.56
CA ALA A 155 6.95 -4.61 0.17
C ALA A 155 6.80 -5.78 -0.82
N GLU A 156 7.69 -5.90 -1.79
CA GLU A 156 7.72 -7.02 -2.74
C GLU A 156 8.03 -8.35 -2.05
N LYS A 157 9.05 -8.40 -1.17
CA LYS A 157 9.45 -9.61 -0.43
C LYS A 157 8.34 -10.12 0.48
N ARG A 158 7.60 -9.23 1.14
CA ARG A 158 6.61 -9.57 2.16
C ARG A 158 5.20 -9.68 1.64
N ARG A 159 4.95 -9.36 0.38
CA ARG A 159 3.62 -9.13 -0.19
C ARG A 159 2.89 -8.02 0.60
N LEU A 160 2.89 -6.85 0.05
CA LEU A 160 2.23 -5.68 0.62
C LEU A 160 0.90 -6.06 1.32
N ASN A 161 0.81 -5.76 2.60
CA ASN A 161 -0.33 -6.04 3.46
C ASN A 161 -0.48 -4.92 4.50
N GLU A 162 -1.55 -4.99 5.28
CA GLU A 162 -1.86 -4.02 6.33
C GLU A 162 -0.72 -3.88 7.37
N GLU A 163 -0.14 -4.99 7.85
CA GLU A 163 0.95 -4.98 8.83
C GLU A 163 2.18 -4.19 8.33
N PHE A 164 2.50 -4.33 7.04
CA PHE A 164 3.56 -3.55 6.41
C PHE A 164 3.23 -2.05 6.42
N LEU A 165 2.00 -1.69 6.07
CA LEU A 165 1.55 -0.30 6.06
C LEU A 165 1.51 0.29 7.48
N GLU A 166 1.03 -0.45 8.49
CA GLU A 166 1.08 -0.07 9.90
C GLU A 166 2.53 0.22 10.35
N THR A 167 3.49 -0.59 9.92
CA THR A 167 4.90 -0.39 10.25
C THR A 167 5.44 0.91 9.65
N LEU A 168 5.06 1.24 8.42
CA LEU A 168 5.41 2.53 7.81
C LEU A 168 4.75 3.70 8.54
N ALA A 169 3.47 3.56 8.88
CA ALA A 169 2.74 4.54 9.68
C ALA A 169 3.45 4.83 11.00
N GLY A 170 3.88 3.77 11.69
CA GLY A 170 4.62 3.85 12.93
C GLY A 170 5.98 4.55 12.86
N ALA A 171 6.55 4.63 11.68
CA ALA A 171 7.82 5.32 11.46
C ALA A 171 7.68 6.83 11.22
N ILE A 172 6.45 7.34 11.05
CA ILE A 172 6.20 8.77 10.88
C ILE A 172 6.02 9.43 12.24
N GLU A 173 6.99 10.28 12.62
CA GLU A 173 6.95 10.98 13.90
C GLU A 173 5.70 11.88 14.00
N LYS A 174 5.02 11.82 15.14
CA LYS A 174 3.82 12.60 15.49
C LYS A 174 2.52 12.23 14.77
N MET A 175 2.53 11.28 13.86
CA MET A 175 1.30 10.73 13.33
C MET A 175 0.62 9.86 14.39
N ASP A 176 -0.69 10.00 14.56
CA ASP A 176 -1.49 9.13 15.42
C ASP A 176 -1.76 7.81 14.69
N GLN A 177 -1.08 6.75 15.14
CA GLN A 177 -1.19 5.43 14.51
C GLN A 177 -2.56 4.78 14.71
N ILE A 178 -3.24 5.10 15.83
CA ILE A 178 -4.57 4.56 16.11
C ILE A 178 -5.56 5.19 15.14
N GLN A 179 -5.52 6.51 15.01
CA GLN A 179 -6.37 7.24 14.06
C GLN A 179 -6.07 6.82 12.63
N TRP A 180 -4.79 6.69 12.24
CA TRP A 180 -4.41 6.22 10.91
C TRP A 180 -5.03 4.86 10.60
N LYS A 181 -5.02 3.93 11.57
CA LYS A 181 -5.60 2.61 11.40
C LYS A 181 -7.12 2.67 11.24
N GLU A 182 -7.80 3.46 12.05
CA GLU A 182 -9.25 3.67 11.96
C GLU A 182 -9.62 4.26 10.59
N ASP A 183 -8.93 5.31 10.13
CA ASP A 183 -9.15 5.94 8.82
C ASP A 183 -8.86 4.96 7.66
N PHE A 184 -7.81 4.15 7.78
CA PHE A 184 -7.46 3.13 6.81
C PHE A 184 -8.53 2.02 6.73
N GLU A 185 -8.98 1.48 7.87
CA GLU A 185 -10.03 0.45 7.93
C GLU A 185 -11.36 0.97 7.38
N GLU A 186 -11.74 2.23 7.68
CA GLU A 186 -12.90 2.87 7.09
C GLU A 186 -12.72 3.09 5.57
N GLY A 187 -11.51 3.49 5.15
CA GLY A 187 -11.19 3.78 3.77
C GLY A 187 -11.29 2.59 2.83
N ILE A 188 -10.96 1.39 3.30
CA ILE A 188 -11.04 0.16 2.48
C ILE A 188 -12.47 -0.41 2.39
N GLU A 189 -13.43 0.11 3.15
CA GLU A 189 -14.80 -0.34 3.08
C GLU A 189 -15.45 0.08 1.74
N PRO A 190 -16.22 -0.82 1.10
CA PRO A 190 -16.88 -0.50 -0.16
C PRO A 190 -17.82 0.71 -0.05
N GLY A 191 -17.68 1.68 -0.95
CA GLY A 191 -18.45 2.91 -0.95
C GLY A 191 -17.93 3.99 0.00
N SER A 192 -16.71 3.83 0.49
CA SER A 192 -16.04 4.86 1.29
C SER A 192 -15.73 6.13 0.47
N ALA A 193 -15.54 7.25 1.16
CA ALA A 193 -15.11 8.49 0.52
C ALA A 193 -13.74 8.34 -0.16
N MET A 194 -12.85 7.52 0.38
CA MET A 194 -11.54 7.25 -0.22
C MET A 194 -11.68 6.43 -1.51
N GLU A 195 -12.62 5.48 -1.60
CA GLU A 195 -12.90 4.76 -2.84
C GLU A 195 -13.47 5.70 -3.91
N GLU A 196 -14.38 6.61 -3.53
CA GLU A 196 -14.91 7.62 -4.45
C GLU A 196 -13.80 8.54 -4.97
N ASP A 197 -12.88 8.99 -4.11
CA ASP A 197 -11.73 9.80 -4.49
C ASP A 197 -10.78 9.06 -5.42
N LEU A 198 -10.49 7.77 -5.16
CA LEU A 198 -9.70 6.92 -6.05
C LEU A 198 -10.31 6.84 -7.47
N ILE A 199 -11.62 6.66 -7.54
CA ILE A 199 -12.35 6.63 -8.81
C ILE A 199 -12.26 7.98 -9.53
N ASP A 200 -12.35 9.08 -8.81
CA ASP A 200 -12.30 10.42 -9.40
C ASP A 200 -10.88 10.79 -9.87
N GLN A 201 -9.85 10.37 -9.14
CA GLN A 201 -8.46 10.52 -9.59
C GLN A 201 -8.17 9.70 -10.87
N ASP A 202 -8.72 8.49 -10.98
CA ASP A 202 -8.61 7.68 -12.19
C ASP A 202 -9.32 8.33 -13.39
N LYS A 203 -10.52 8.88 -13.18
CA LYS A 203 -11.24 9.67 -14.20
C LYS A 203 -10.43 10.89 -14.65
N LEU A 204 -9.83 11.62 -13.69
CA LEU A 204 -8.99 12.77 -13.98
C LEU A 204 -7.78 12.37 -14.82
N ALA A 205 -7.10 11.28 -14.46
CA ALA A 205 -5.96 10.76 -15.23
C ALA A 205 -6.36 10.43 -16.68
N ILE A 206 -7.54 9.80 -16.87
CA ILE A 206 -8.08 9.50 -18.22
C ILE A 206 -8.37 10.79 -18.99
N GLN A 207 -8.98 11.80 -18.36
CA GLN A 207 -9.28 13.09 -19.00
C GLN A 207 -8.03 13.86 -19.43
N LEU A 208 -6.96 13.73 -18.65
CA LEU A 208 -5.66 14.36 -18.94
C LEU A 208 -4.76 13.48 -19.84
N GLU A 209 -5.29 12.36 -20.33
CA GLU A 209 -4.56 11.39 -21.17
C GLU A 209 -3.28 10.86 -20.53
N ILE A 210 -3.27 10.75 -19.19
CA ILE A 210 -2.16 10.17 -18.43
C ILE A 210 -2.15 8.65 -18.63
N ARG A 211 -1.12 8.14 -19.32
CA ARG A 211 -0.99 6.73 -19.70
C ARG A 211 -0.05 5.96 -18.79
N ASP A 212 0.96 6.65 -18.27
CA ASP A 212 2.03 6.06 -17.48
C ASP A 212 2.16 6.77 -16.13
N ALA A 213 2.84 6.13 -15.17
CA ALA A 213 3.31 6.73 -13.94
C ALA A 213 4.84 6.51 -13.85
N PRO A 214 5.61 7.50 -13.40
CA PRO A 214 5.17 8.83 -12.97
C PRO A 214 4.84 9.76 -14.13
N ALA A 215 3.84 10.63 -13.91
CA ALA A 215 3.55 11.74 -14.80
C ALA A 215 3.31 13.01 -13.99
N PHE A 216 3.68 14.16 -14.55
CA PHE A 216 3.48 15.47 -13.91
C PHE A 216 2.61 16.35 -14.79
N VAL A 217 1.60 16.99 -14.19
CA VAL A 217 0.84 18.06 -14.81
C VAL A 217 1.21 19.35 -14.11
N VAL A 218 1.99 20.17 -14.77
CA VAL A 218 2.55 21.42 -14.25
C VAL A 218 1.71 22.58 -14.77
N THR A 219 1.05 23.31 -13.88
CA THR A 219 0.16 24.41 -14.22
C THR A 219 0.61 25.70 -13.55
N GLY A 220 0.67 26.78 -14.30
CA GLY A 220 1.02 28.12 -13.82
C GLY A 220 0.33 29.20 -14.62
N PRO A 221 0.66 30.50 -14.37
CA PRO A 221 0.07 31.66 -15.02
C PRO A 221 0.17 31.63 -16.56
N ASN A 222 1.23 31.01 -17.10
CA ASN A 222 1.50 31.01 -18.53
C ASN A 222 0.99 29.77 -19.26
N GLY A 223 0.41 28.78 -18.55
CA GLY A 223 -0.15 27.60 -19.20
C GLY A 223 -0.06 26.33 -18.37
N THR A 224 -0.15 25.21 -19.07
CA THR A 224 -0.06 23.87 -18.51
C THR A 224 0.81 22.99 -19.38
N GLU A 225 1.77 22.30 -18.77
CA GLU A 225 2.63 21.30 -19.38
C GLU A 225 2.36 19.93 -18.80
N VAL A 226 2.33 18.90 -19.66
CA VAL A 226 2.13 17.50 -19.24
C VAL A 226 3.37 16.69 -19.57
N LEU A 227 4.04 16.19 -18.54
CA LEU A 227 5.24 15.38 -18.64
C LEU A 227 4.90 13.92 -18.36
N GLN A 228 5.21 13.05 -19.31
CA GLN A 228 5.01 11.58 -19.24
C GLN A 228 6.28 10.87 -19.71
N ASP A 229 6.27 9.54 -19.73
CA ASP A 229 7.39 8.71 -20.18
C ASP A 229 8.67 8.90 -19.34
N GLY A 230 8.50 9.04 -18.04
CA GLY A 230 9.62 9.09 -17.12
C GLY A 230 10.40 10.39 -17.09
N PRO A 231 9.76 11.54 -16.88
CA PRO A 231 10.45 12.82 -16.83
C PRO A 231 11.43 12.90 -15.65
N ASP A 232 12.61 13.43 -15.91
CA ASP A 232 13.64 13.69 -14.91
C ASP A 232 13.46 15.08 -14.25
N LEU A 233 14.33 15.39 -13.30
CA LEU A 233 14.31 16.67 -12.59
C LEU A 233 14.53 17.87 -13.52
N ASP A 234 15.38 17.73 -14.54
CA ASP A 234 15.68 18.81 -15.47
C ASP A 234 14.46 19.13 -16.35
N ALA A 235 13.76 18.10 -16.85
CA ALA A 235 12.51 18.27 -17.58
C ALA A 235 11.42 18.91 -16.71
N LEU A 236 11.29 18.48 -15.46
CA LEU A 236 10.34 19.07 -14.53
C LEU A 236 10.67 20.54 -14.22
N GLN A 237 11.95 20.86 -14.02
CA GLN A 237 12.39 22.23 -13.80
C GLN A 237 12.10 23.14 -14.99
N LEU A 238 12.34 22.64 -16.21
CA LEU A 238 12.04 23.38 -17.44
C LEU A 238 10.54 23.69 -17.55
N ALA A 239 9.68 22.71 -17.30
CA ALA A 239 8.23 22.90 -17.32
C ALA A 239 7.77 23.91 -16.25
N ILE A 240 8.34 23.88 -15.04
CA ILE A 240 8.06 24.89 -14.01
C ILE A 240 8.40 26.30 -14.49
N ASP A 241 9.56 26.46 -15.14
CA ASP A 241 10.03 27.77 -15.63
C ASP A 241 9.18 28.26 -16.82
N GLU A 242 8.70 27.36 -17.68
CA GLU A 242 7.85 27.71 -18.83
C GLU A 242 6.45 28.18 -18.41
N VAL A 243 5.85 27.57 -17.38
CA VAL A 243 4.50 27.94 -16.93
C VAL A 243 4.49 29.10 -15.93
N ARG A 244 5.62 29.45 -15.34
CA ARG A 244 5.78 30.54 -14.36
C ARG A 244 5.67 31.90 -15.03
#